data_91411041da57391eac94bd44be8983cb
#
_entry.id   91411041da57391eac94bd44be8983cb
#
_cell.length_a   1.000
_cell.length_b   1.000
_cell.length_c   1.000
_cell.angle_alpha   90.00
_cell.angle_beta   90.00
_cell.angle_gamma   90.00
#
_symmetry.space_group_name_H-M   'P 1'
#
loop_
_entity.id
_entity.type
_entity.pdbx_description
1 polymer ?
#
loop_
_entity_poly.entity_id
_entity_poly.type
_entity_poly.pdbx_seq_one_letter_code
_entity_poly.pdbx_strand_id
1 'polypeptide(L)'
;MKKWILFALLAIATSAQGQEAYNELRQKAKATVNNPAANSVVKQISQFKLDALNYMAIKMQEEMPDSSVLFLDKQAIAMDNFVNFYVEKLIESTKLPNVQQVKMIKMFMDASYSNPLFNDKDTELVLSYYNSADSMTRFSLDTDWRRAVAALAHLYGLDK
;
A
#
# COMPACT_ATOMS: atom_id res chain seq x y z
N MET A 1 -6.67 20.65 -9.92
CA MET A 1 -6.99 19.24 -10.16
C MET A 1 -6.24 18.23 -9.28
N LYS A 2 -5.20 18.61 -8.53
CA LYS A 2 -4.37 17.67 -7.71
C LYS A 2 -4.93 17.32 -6.32
N LYS A 3 -5.95 18.02 -5.84
CA LYS A 3 -6.53 17.81 -4.49
C LYS A 3 -7.62 16.71 -4.41
N TRP A 4 -8.04 16.15 -5.53
CA TRP A 4 -9.19 15.23 -5.58
C TRP A 4 -8.84 13.75 -5.37
N ILE A 5 -7.58 13.37 -5.54
CA ILE A 5 -7.18 11.95 -5.50
C ILE A 5 -7.20 11.41 -4.06
N LEU A 6 -6.82 12.21 -3.08
CA LEU A 6 -6.86 11.79 -1.67
C LEU A 6 -8.24 11.94 -1.01
N PHE A 7 -9.08 12.87 -1.48
CA PHE A 7 -10.47 12.97 -1.00
C PHE A 7 -11.32 11.77 -1.45
N ALA A 8 -11.02 11.16 -2.58
CA ALA A 8 -11.63 9.89 -2.99
C ALA A 8 -11.33 8.74 -2.01
N LEU A 9 -10.24 8.83 -1.26
CA LEU A 9 -9.80 7.86 -0.26
C LEU A 9 -10.73 7.76 0.96
N LEU A 10 -11.36 8.83 1.35
CA LEU A 10 -12.25 8.87 2.52
C LEU A 10 -13.74 8.66 2.16
N ALA A 11 -14.11 8.85 0.90
CA ALA A 11 -15.51 8.84 0.46
C ALA A 11 -16.03 7.47 -0.01
N ILE A 12 -15.17 6.45 -0.21
CA ILE A 12 -15.62 5.11 -0.65
C ILE A 12 -16.02 4.26 0.57
N ALA A 13 -16.87 4.79 1.41
CA ALA A 13 -17.25 4.12 2.66
C ALA A 13 -18.58 3.37 2.61
N THR A 14 -19.26 3.28 1.45
CA THR A 14 -20.63 2.77 1.43
C THR A 14 -20.98 1.93 0.21
N SER A 15 -20.26 0.84 -0.04
CA SER A 15 -20.85 -0.24 -0.84
C SER A 15 -20.86 -1.54 -0.04
N ALA A 16 -22.05 -2.06 0.18
CA ALA A 16 -22.36 -3.22 0.99
C ALA A 16 -22.12 -4.56 0.27
N GLN A 17 -21.03 -4.67 -0.49
CA GLN A 17 -20.67 -5.92 -1.18
C GLN A 17 -19.23 -6.27 -0.80
N GLY A 18 -19.07 -7.30 0.03
CA GLY A 18 -17.81 -7.64 0.63
C GLY A 18 -16.84 -8.36 -0.31
N GLN A 19 -15.55 -8.10 -0.19
CA GLN A 19 -14.40 -8.62 -0.94
C GLN A 19 -14.33 -8.22 -2.43
N GLU A 20 -15.17 -7.34 -2.92
CA GLU A 20 -15.12 -6.91 -4.33
C GLU A 20 -13.81 -6.17 -4.63
N ALA A 21 -13.49 -5.17 -3.82
CA ALA A 21 -12.29 -4.35 -4.03
C ALA A 21 -11.00 -5.16 -3.87
N TYR A 22 -10.92 -6.01 -2.84
CA TYR A 22 -9.78 -6.89 -2.66
C TYR A 22 -9.58 -7.81 -3.86
N ASN A 23 -10.63 -8.49 -4.33
CA ASN A 23 -10.56 -9.41 -5.44
C ASN A 23 -10.18 -8.71 -6.75
N GLU A 24 -10.76 -7.55 -7.03
CA GLU A 24 -10.46 -6.74 -8.21
C GLU A 24 -8.99 -6.30 -8.23
N LEU A 25 -8.50 -5.73 -7.12
CA LEU A 25 -7.11 -5.30 -7.00
C LEU A 25 -6.14 -6.46 -7.14
N ARG A 26 -6.45 -7.61 -6.54
CA ARG A 26 -5.64 -8.82 -6.63
C ARG A 26 -5.59 -9.35 -8.06
N GLN A 27 -6.71 -9.43 -8.77
CA GLN A 27 -6.76 -9.85 -10.17
C GLN A 27 -5.98 -8.90 -11.07
N LYS A 28 -6.12 -7.59 -10.88
CA LYS A 28 -5.39 -6.57 -11.62
C LYS A 28 -3.88 -6.68 -11.42
N ALA A 29 -3.44 -6.81 -10.18
CA ALA A 29 -2.02 -6.99 -9.85
C ALA A 29 -1.47 -8.26 -10.49
N LYS A 30 -2.16 -9.39 -10.36
CA LYS A 30 -1.79 -10.67 -10.97
C LYS A 30 -1.71 -10.60 -12.50
N ALA A 31 -2.68 -9.98 -13.13
CA ALA A 31 -2.70 -9.79 -14.58
C ALA A 31 -1.49 -8.97 -15.05
N THR A 32 -1.13 -7.91 -14.33
CA THR A 32 0.03 -7.07 -14.65
C THR A 32 1.35 -7.82 -14.48
N VAL A 33 1.51 -8.58 -13.41
CA VAL A 33 2.72 -9.40 -13.17
C VAL A 33 2.92 -10.42 -14.30
N ASN A 34 1.85 -11.03 -14.75
CA ASN A 34 1.88 -12.08 -15.80
C ASN A 34 1.92 -11.51 -17.24
N ASN A 35 1.76 -10.21 -17.42
CA ASN A 35 1.78 -9.60 -18.75
C ASN A 35 3.23 -9.49 -19.27
N PRO A 36 3.63 -10.22 -20.33
CA PRO A 36 4.98 -10.14 -20.86
C PRO A 36 5.36 -8.76 -21.42
N ALA A 37 4.38 -7.99 -21.86
CA ALA A 37 4.59 -6.64 -22.40
C ALA A 37 4.68 -5.54 -21.34
N ALA A 38 4.36 -5.83 -20.08
CA ALA A 38 4.44 -4.84 -19.02
C ALA A 38 5.89 -4.50 -18.67
N ASN A 39 6.14 -3.22 -18.42
CA ASN A 39 7.44 -2.71 -17.99
C ASN A 39 7.86 -3.36 -16.65
N SER A 40 9.17 -3.61 -16.48
CA SER A 40 9.73 -4.27 -15.29
C SER A 40 9.38 -3.56 -13.99
N VAL A 41 9.42 -2.22 -13.97
CA VAL A 41 9.07 -1.40 -12.80
C VAL A 41 7.59 -1.56 -12.44
N VAL A 42 6.71 -1.55 -13.45
CA VAL A 42 5.27 -1.76 -13.24
C VAL A 42 4.99 -3.17 -12.72
N LYS A 43 5.69 -4.17 -13.22
CA LYS A 43 5.61 -5.55 -12.70
C LYS A 43 6.07 -5.63 -11.25
N GLN A 44 7.17 -4.98 -10.90
CA GLN A 44 7.72 -4.97 -9.54
C GLN A 44 6.75 -4.32 -8.54
N ILE A 45 6.15 -3.19 -8.90
CA ILE A 45 5.12 -2.53 -8.09
C ILE A 45 3.89 -3.43 -7.93
N SER A 46 3.45 -4.07 -9.02
CA SER A 46 2.29 -4.97 -9.01
C SER A 46 2.56 -6.24 -8.21
N GLN A 47 3.80 -6.75 -8.25
CA GLN A 47 4.20 -7.90 -7.42
C GLN A 47 4.12 -7.55 -5.93
N PHE A 48 4.64 -6.38 -5.53
CA PHE A 48 4.48 -5.92 -4.15
C PHE A 48 3.01 -5.84 -3.74
N LYS A 49 2.16 -5.23 -4.57
CA LYS A 49 0.71 -5.14 -4.29
C LYS A 49 0.09 -6.52 -4.12
N LEU A 50 0.44 -7.46 -4.99
CA LEU A 50 -0.06 -8.83 -4.93
C LEU A 50 0.37 -9.53 -3.63
N ASP A 51 1.62 -9.38 -3.24
CA ASP A 51 2.18 -9.99 -2.03
C ASP A 51 1.58 -9.36 -0.77
N ALA A 52 1.41 -8.04 -0.74
CA ALA A 52 0.74 -7.34 0.36
C ALA A 52 -0.73 -7.76 0.49
N LEU A 53 -1.45 -7.91 -0.62
CA LEU A 53 -2.85 -8.39 -0.61
C LEU A 53 -2.95 -9.84 -0.10
N ASN A 54 -2.07 -10.73 -0.56
CA ASN A 54 -2.03 -12.10 -0.10
C ASN A 54 -1.68 -12.19 1.39
N TYR A 55 -0.69 -11.42 1.84
CA TYR A 55 -0.29 -11.34 3.24
C TYR A 55 -1.46 -10.88 4.13
N MET A 56 -2.13 -9.78 3.78
CA MET A 56 -3.28 -9.28 4.53
C MET A 56 -4.40 -10.32 4.65
N ALA A 57 -4.71 -11.04 3.57
CA ALA A 57 -5.76 -12.05 3.59
C ALA A 57 -5.42 -13.23 4.51
N ILE A 58 -4.18 -13.71 4.47
CA ILE A 58 -3.71 -14.79 5.33
C ILE A 58 -3.76 -14.35 6.79
N LYS A 59 -3.20 -13.20 7.11
CA LYS A 59 -3.16 -12.69 8.48
C LYS A 59 -4.54 -12.40 9.05
N MET A 60 -5.45 -11.88 8.25
CA MET A 60 -6.83 -11.71 8.69
C MET A 60 -7.52 -13.03 9.00
N GLN A 61 -7.26 -14.06 8.21
CA GLN A 61 -7.82 -15.38 8.47
C GLN A 61 -7.24 -16.02 9.74
N GLU A 62 -5.96 -15.82 10.01
CA GLU A 62 -5.24 -16.38 11.16
C GLU A 62 -5.56 -15.65 12.46
N GLU A 63 -5.50 -14.32 12.45
CA GLU A 63 -5.54 -13.49 13.65
C GLU A 63 -6.91 -12.88 13.94
N MET A 64 -7.74 -12.72 12.91
CA MET A 64 -9.04 -12.07 13.00
C MET A 64 -10.11 -12.79 12.17
N PRO A 65 -10.37 -14.09 12.44
CA PRO A 65 -11.28 -14.90 11.61
C PRO A 65 -12.71 -14.35 11.59
N ASP A 66 -13.13 -13.67 12.65
CA ASP A 66 -14.46 -13.05 12.76
C ASP A 66 -14.52 -11.62 12.22
N SER A 67 -13.42 -11.12 11.65
CA SER A 67 -13.38 -9.77 11.09
C SER A 67 -14.24 -9.65 9.85
N SER A 68 -14.91 -8.51 9.75
CA SER A 68 -15.71 -8.17 8.59
C SER A 68 -14.84 -8.17 7.32
N VAL A 69 -15.34 -8.79 6.27
CA VAL A 69 -14.79 -8.74 4.92
C VAL A 69 -14.55 -7.31 4.45
N LEU A 70 -15.38 -6.38 4.90
CA LEU A 70 -15.24 -4.95 4.65
C LEU A 70 -13.91 -4.38 5.21
N PHE A 71 -13.35 -4.97 6.27
CA PHE A 71 -12.05 -4.53 6.78
C PHE A 71 -10.93 -4.83 5.78
N LEU A 72 -10.93 -6.02 5.17
CA LEU A 72 -9.95 -6.40 4.15
C LEU A 72 -10.05 -5.50 2.92
N ASP A 73 -11.25 -5.23 2.43
CA ASP A 73 -11.47 -4.31 1.31
C ASP A 73 -10.94 -2.90 1.60
N LYS A 74 -11.21 -2.38 2.81
CA LYS A 74 -10.70 -1.07 3.21
C LYS A 74 -9.17 -1.02 3.30
N GLN A 75 -8.54 -2.06 3.79
CA GLN A 75 -7.08 -2.16 3.82
C GLN A 75 -6.50 -2.31 2.39
N ALA A 76 -7.13 -3.10 1.53
CA ALA A 76 -6.70 -3.30 0.15
C ALA A 76 -6.75 -1.99 -0.66
N ILE A 77 -7.85 -1.24 -0.56
CA ILE A 77 -7.98 0.08 -1.19
C ILE A 77 -6.93 1.05 -0.64
N ALA A 78 -6.74 1.08 0.67
CA ALA A 78 -5.76 1.96 1.29
C ALA A 78 -4.34 1.62 0.85
N MET A 79 -3.99 0.33 0.74
CA MET A 79 -2.70 -0.13 0.22
C MET A 79 -2.48 0.33 -1.22
N ASP A 80 -3.46 0.11 -2.10
CA ASP A 80 -3.35 0.51 -3.51
C ASP A 80 -3.15 2.02 -3.65
N ASN A 81 -3.91 2.80 -2.90
CA ASN A 81 -3.79 4.25 -2.89
C ASN A 81 -2.45 4.73 -2.31
N PHE A 82 -1.97 4.12 -1.23
CA PHE A 82 -0.68 4.45 -0.64
C PHE A 82 0.45 4.23 -1.64
N VAL A 83 0.47 3.07 -2.29
CA VAL A 83 1.50 2.73 -3.27
C VAL A 83 1.43 3.63 -4.50
N ASN A 84 0.23 3.91 -5.02
CA ASN A 84 0.05 4.81 -6.14
C ASN A 84 0.52 6.24 -5.81
N PHE A 85 0.20 6.72 -4.62
CA PHE A 85 0.64 8.03 -4.15
C PHE A 85 2.17 8.09 -3.97
N TYR A 86 2.77 7.04 -3.44
CA TYR A 86 4.22 6.93 -3.37
C TYR A 86 4.87 7.04 -4.74
N VAL A 87 4.39 6.26 -5.72
CA VAL A 87 4.93 6.28 -7.09
C VAL A 87 4.79 7.66 -7.72
N GLU A 88 3.66 8.33 -7.54
CA GLU A 88 3.45 9.71 -8.00
C GLU A 88 4.51 10.64 -7.38
N LYS A 89 4.69 10.59 -6.07
CA LYS A 89 5.65 11.41 -5.35
C LYS A 89 7.10 11.07 -5.70
N LEU A 90 7.40 9.81 -5.95
CA LEU A 90 8.71 9.38 -6.40
C LEU A 90 9.06 9.99 -7.76
N ILE A 91 8.13 9.96 -8.71
CA ILE A 91 8.30 10.60 -10.03
C ILE A 91 8.45 12.11 -9.90
N GLU A 92 7.61 12.77 -9.10
CA GLU A 92 7.72 14.21 -8.84
C GLU A 92 9.08 14.57 -8.23
N SER A 93 9.59 13.73 -7.34
CA SER A 93 10.83 13.96 -6.60
C SER A 93 12.09 13.89 -7.47
N THR A 94 12.03 13.31 -8.67
CA THR A 94 13.18 13.27 -9.59
C THR A 94 13.70 14.66 -9.97
N LYS A 95 12.86 15.68 -9.79
CA LYS A 95 13.19 17.09 -10.05
C LYS A 95 13.70 17.81 -8.80
N LEU A 96 13.72 17.16 -7.64
CA LEU A 96 14.11 17.74 -6.37
C LEU A 96 15.58 17.42 -6.04
N PRO A 97 16.21 18.21 -5.16
CA PRO A 97 17.51 17.87 -4.60
C PRO A 97 17.47 16.50 -3.88
N ASN A 98 18.57 15.74 -3.99
CA ASN A 98 18.67 14.38 -3.45
C ASN A 98 18.25 14.28 -1.98
N VAL A 99 18.59 15.25 -1.15
CA VAL A 99 18.19 15.28 0.27
C VAL A 99 16.67 15.29 0.45
N GLN A 100 15.95 16.00 -0.42
CA GLN A 100 14.49 16.06 -0.38
C GLN A 100 13.86 14.75 -0.86
N GLN A 101 14.45 14.11 -1.87
CA GLN A 101 14.02 12.78 -2.34
C GLN A 101 14.16 11.74 -1.22
N VAL A 102 15.33 11.67 -0.58
CA VAL A 102 15.59 10.74 0.53
C VAL A 102 14.62 10.97 1.69
N LYS A 103 14.36 12.24 2.04
CA LYS A 103 13.39 12.58 3.09
C LYS A 103 11.98 12.11 2.74
N MET A 104 11.55 12.29 1.50
CA MET A 104 10.24 11.85 1.02
C MET A 104 10.13 10.33 1.07
N ILE A 105 11.10 9.60 0.54
CA ILE A 105 11.13 8.12 0.56
C ILE A 105 11.06 7.62 2.01
N LYS A 106 11.91 8.16 2.89
CA LYS A 106 11.91 7.78 4.30
C LYS A 106 10.56 8.00 4.98
N MET A 107 9.88 9.10 4.68
CA MET A 107 8.58 9.40 5.26
C MET A 107 7.52 8.33 4.90
N PHE A 108 7.51 7.85 3.66
CA PHE A 108 6.62 6.76 3.25
C PHE A 108 7.02 5.43 3.90
N MET A 109 8.31 5.13 3.96
CA MET A 109 8.81 3.93 4.64
C MET A 109 8.43 3.93 6.12
N ASP A 110 8.65 5.03 6.83
CA ASP A 110 8.32 5.16 8.24
C ASP A 110 6.81 5.02 8.49
N ALA A 111 5.97 5.54 7.59
CA ALA A 111 4.53 5.38 7.67
C ALA A 111 4.07 3.92 7.50
N SER A 112 4.83 3.11 6.76
CA SER A 112 4.49 1.70 6.49
C SER A 112 5.07 0.72 7.49
N TYR A 113 6.08 1.10 8.27
CA TYR A 113 6.88 0.16 9.07
C TYR A 113 6.13 -0.42 10.26
N SER A 114 5.34 0.36 10.94
CA SER A 114 4.78 -0.05 12.22
C SER A 114 3.34 -0.51 12.09
N ASN A 115 3.09 -1.78 12.45
CA ASN A 115 1.73 -2.26 12.53
C ASN A 115 1.45 -3.13 13.76
N PRO A 116 0.56 -2.70 14.63
CA PRO A 116 0.09 -3.52 15.74
C PRO A 116 -1.01 -4.51 15.35
N LEU A 117 -1.62 -4.40 14.14
CA LEU A 117 -2.82 -5.18 13.80
C LEU A 117 -2.52 -6.65 13.53
N PHE A 118 -1.42 -6.94 12.85
CA PHE A 118 -1.13 -8.30 12.41
C PHE A 118 -0.17 -9.04 13.36
N ASN A 119 0.51 -8.32 14.24
CA ASN A 119 1.38 -8.88 15.29
C ASN A 119 2.24 -10.07 14.83
N ASP A 120 2.83 -9.95 13.63
CA ASP A 120 3.58 -11.03 13.00
C ASP A 120 4.93 -11.25 13.68
N LYS A 121 5.25 -12.52 13.91
CA LYS A 121 6.54 -12.95 14.48
C LYS A 121 7.59 -13.21 13.42
N ASP A 122 7.18 -13.38 12.16
CA ASP A 122 8.10 -13.55 11.04
C ASP A 122 8.61 -12.20 10.53
N THR A 123 9.52 -11.61 11.30
CA THR A 123 10.10 -10.30 10.98
C THR A 123 10.85 -10.29 9.65
N GLU A 124 11.44 -11.40 9.25
CA GLU A 124 12.17 -11.50 7.98
C GLU A 124 11.22 -11.38 6.79
N LEU A 125 10.12 -12.13 6.79
CA LEU A 125 9.09 -12.04 5.78
C LEU A 125 8.45 -10.66 5.74
N VAL A 126 8.06 -10.15 6.91
CA VAL A 126 7.40 -8.85 7.06
C VAL A 126 8.24 -7.72 6.48
N LEU A 127 9.54 -7.72 6.76
CA LEU A 127 10.48 -6.68 6.34
C LEU A 127 11.18 -6.99 5.00
N SER A 128 10.80 -8.04 4.31
CA SER A 128 11.46 -8.48 3.07
C SER A 128 11.55 -7.38 2.01
N TYR A 129 10.48 -6.64 1.80
CA TYR A 129 10.45 -5.48 0.90
C TYR A 129 11.10 -4.25 1.53
N TYR A 130 10.85 -3.98 2.80
CA TYR A 130 11.40 -2.83 3.51
C TYR A 130 12.94 -2.81 3.47
N ASN A 131 13.56 -3.98 3.61
CA ASN A 131 15.01 -4.14 3.61
C ASN A 131 15.62 -4.29 2.21
N SER A 132 14.81 -4.36 1.15
CA SER A 132 15.32 -4.53 -0.22
C SER A 132 15.95 -3.25 -0.73
N ALA A 133 17.20 -3.35 -1.23
CA ALA A 133 17.90 -2.24 -1.87
C ALA A 133 17.36 -1.94 -3.28
N ASP A 134 16.87 -2.96 -3.97
CA ASP A 134 16.54 -2.92 -5.41
C ASP A 134 15.04 -2.73 -5.69
N SER A 135 14.21 -2.63 -4.65
CA SER A 135 12.76 -2.50 -4.80
C SER A 135 12.33 -1.05 -4.99
N MET A 136 11.43 -0.83 -5.93
CA MET A 136 10.70 0.43 -6.07
C MET A 136 9.74 0.67 -4.90
N THR A 137 9.39 -0.40 -4.20
CA THR A 137 8.50 -0.38 -3.04
C THR A 137 9.25 -0.94 -1.84
N ARG A 138 9.47 -0.10 -0.82
CA ARG A 138 10.19 -0.46 0.40
C ARG A 138 9.27 -0.32 1.59
N PHE A 139 8.23 -1.15 1.62
CA PHE A 139 7.19 -1.08 2.64
C PHE A 139 7.10 -2.41 3.38
N SER A 140 6.72 -2.34 4.64
CA SER A 140 6.46 -3.51 5.46
C SER A 140 5.16 -4.20 5.03
N LEU A 141 5.17 -5.53 4.88
CA LEU A 141 3.97 -6.29 4.48
C LEU A 141 2.85 -6.23 5.52
N ASP A 142 3.20 -6.11 6.80
CA ASP A 142 2.25 -6.03 7.92
C ASP A 142 1.64 -4.65 8.14
N THR A 143 1.85 -3.72 7.24
CA THR A 143 1.38 -2.33 7.37
C THR A 143 -0.12 -2.23 7.59
N ASP A 144 -0.54 -1.42 8.58
CA ASP A 144 -1.91 -0.90 8.62
C ASP A 144 -2.05 0.22 7.59
N TRP A 145 -2.49 -0.15 6.40
CA TRP A 145 -2.54 0.75 5.26
C TRP A 145 -3.48 1.94 5.47
N ARG A 146 -4.57 1.74 6.19
CA ARG A 146 -5.50 2.83 6.51
C ARG A 146 -4.84 3.87 7.40
N ARG A 147 -4.10 3.41 8.40
CA ARG A 147 -3.34 4.29 9.31
C ARG A 147 -2.19 4.97 8.57
N ALA A 148 -1.49 4.25 7.71
CA ALA A 148 -0.41 4.80 6.89
C ALA A 148 -0.92 5.92 5.96
N VAL A 149 -2.04 5.71 5.28
CA VAL A 149 -2.68 6.74 4.45
C VAL A 149 -3.10 7.95 5.27
N ALA A 150 -3.71 7.75 6.44
CA ALA A 150 -4.13 8.84 7.31
C ALA A 150 -2.91 9.67 7.80
N ALA A 151 -1.81 9.01 8.16
CA ALA A 151 -0.57 9.67 8.54
C ALA A 151 0.00 10.53 7.40
N LEU A 152 0.00 10.01 6.17
CA LEU A 152 0.44 10.78 5.00
C LEU A 152 -0.50 11.95 4.70
N ALA A 153 -1.82 11.75 4.80
CA ALA A 153 -2.79 12.81 4.60
C ALA A 153 -2.53 13.98 5.55
N HIS A 154 -2.25 13.68 6.82
CA HIS A 154 -1.87 14.68 7.81
C HIS A 154 -0.56 15.41 7.46
N LEU A 155 0.49 14.65 7.12
CA LEU A 155 1.80 15.19 6.76
C LEU A 155 1.77 16.10 5.53
N TYR A 156 0.89 15.80 4.58
CA TYR A 156 0.68 16.61 3.36
C TYR A 156 -0.41 17.69 3.52
N GLY A 157 -1.04 17.81 4.70
CA GLY A 157 -2.10 18.80 4.97
C GLY A 157 -3.36 18.55 4.13
N LEU A 158 -3.68 17.30 3.86
CA LEU A 158 -4.81 16.88 3.01
C LEU A 158 -6.03 16.48 3.84
N ASP A 159 -5.92 16.46 5.15
CA ASP A 159 -6.95 16.08 6.13
C ASP A 159 -7.80 17.26 6.65
N LYS A 160 -7.76 18.41 5.95
CA LYS A 160 -8.49 19.65 6.30
C LYS A 160 -9.80 19.76 5.56
#